data_e41635f8e94e30a50d3ec347fed8d957
#
_entry.id   e41635f8e94e30a50d3ec347fed8d957
#
_cell.length_a   1.000
_cell.length_b   1.000
_cell.length_c   1.000
_cell.angle_alpha   90.00
_cell.angle_beta   90.00
_cell.angle_gamma   90.00
#
_symmetry.space_group_name_H-M   'P 1'
#
loop_
_entity.id
_entity.type
_entity.pdbx_description
1 polymer ?
#
loop_
_entity_poly.entity_id
_entity_poly.type
_entity_poly.pdbx_seq_one_letter_code
_entity_poly.pdbx_strand_id
1 'polypeptide(L)'
;MANWKMSEALSYDDVLLEPRYSAIKSRKETNLAVEMGNNMMLRMPIVTSPMDTVVGVDMAVAVAEAGGLPIFHRYNTIEEQAEMLAETKRRTHGVPVIGAAVGITGDYFERVKALNQYQVDVVCLDVAHGHHTLMEQAIKSIKDKWGEQIHIMAGNVATLEGFNDLSDWGADSIRCGIGGGSICSTRIQTGHGVPTFQTILDVAQTDRRALIIADGGIKNSGDIVKSLAAGADLVMVGSL
;
A
#
# COMPACT_ATOMS: atom_id res chain seq x y z
N MET A 1 -19.72 -11.81 -23.97
CA MET A 1 -20.78 -11.72 -22.95
C MET A 1 -20.10 -11.60 -21.59
N ALA A 2 -20.50 -10.64 -20.75
CA ALA A 2 -19.93 -10.49 -19.41
C ALA A 2 -20.24 -11.74 -18.57
N ASN A 3 -19.21 -12.38 -18.01
CA ASN A 3 -19.38 -13.47 -17.05
C ASN A 3 -19.80 -12.86 -15.70
N TRP A 4 -21.09 -12.93 -15.39
CA TRP A 4 -21.58 -12.55 -14.07
C TRP A 4 -21.20 -13.62 -13.05
N LYS A 5 -20.22 -13.33 -12.16
CA LYS A 5 -20.00 -14.14 -10.96
C LYS A 5 -21.06 -13.75 -9.92
N MET A 6 -21.99 -14.64 -9.65
CA MET A 6 -22.94 -14.51 -8.56
C MET A 6 -22.43 -15.29 -7.34
N SER A 7 -21.40 -14.74 -6.68
CA SER A 7 -20.89 -15.25 -5.41
C SER A 7 -21.02 -14.15 -4.35
N GLU A 8 -21.27 -14.54 -3.10
CA GLU A 8 -21.19 -13.60 -1.98
C GLU A 8 -19.77 -13.05 -1.88
N ALA A 9 -19.68 -11.74 -1.58
CA ALA A 9 -18.43 -11.06 -1.31
C ALA A 9 -18.58 -10.26 -0.01
N LEU A 10 -17.70 -10.55 0.97
CA LEU A 10 -17.80 -10.01 2.31
C LEU A 10 -17.07 -8.66 2.44
N SER A 11 -17.70 -7.71 3.11
CA SER A 11 -17.09 -6.46 3.57
C SER A 11 -16.65 -6.56 5.03
N TYR A 12 -15.97 -5.53 5.55
CA TYR A 12 -15.59 -5.50 6.98
C TYR A 12 -16.81 -5.49 7.91
N ASP A 13 -17.94 -4.93 7.47
CA ASP A 13 -19.15 -4.84 8.27
C ASP A 13 -19.91 -6.19 8.37
N ASP A 14 -19.61 -7.14 7.46
CA ASP A 14 -20.27 -8.46 7.40
C ASP A 14 -19.62 -9.51 8.32
N VAL A 15 -18.44 -9.22 8.90
CA VAL A 15 -17.64 -10.21 9.62
C VAL A 15 -17.21 -9.73 10.99
N LEU A 16 -17.05 -10.71 11.90
CA LEU A 16 -16.43 -10.53 13.21
C LEU A 16 -15.40 -11.65 13.43
N LEU A 17 -14.31 -11.32 14.12
CA LEU A 17 -13.36 -12.33 14.56
C LEU A 17 -13.90 -13.06 15.78
N GLU A 18 -13.95 -14.39 15.72
CA GLU A 18 -14.34 -15.22 16.86
C GLU A 18 -13.25 -15.16 17.93
N PRO A 19 -13.59 -14.76 19.18
CA PRO A 19 -12.62 -14.78 20.27
C PRO A 19 -12.08 -16.18 20.54
N ARG A 20 -10.76 -16.31 20.65
CA ARG A 20 -10.09 -17.58 20.94
C ARG A 20 -9.38 -17.53 22.27
N TYR A 21 -9.09 -18.73 22.85
CA TYR A 21 -8.21 -18.82 24.00
C TYR A 21 -6.87 -18.12 23.73
N SER A 22 -6.43 -17.30 24.71
CA SER A 22 -5.15 -16.57 24.62
C SER A 22 -4.33 -16.80 25.88
N ALA A 23 -3.04 -17.10 25.71
CA ALA A 23 -2.05 -17.14 26.78
C ALA A 23 -1.27 -15.84 26.93
N ILE A 24 -1.56 -14.83 26.09
CA ILE A 24 -0.91 -13.50 26.12
C ILE A 24 -1.30 -12.76 27.39
N LYS A 25 -0.31 -12.40 28.21
CA LYS A 25 -0.55 -11.75 29.51
C LYS A 25 -0.54 -10.21 29.40
N SER A 26 0.09 -9.67 28.39
CA SER A 26 0.21 -8.21 28.20
C SER A 26 0.22 -7.85 26.72
N ARG A 27 -0.42 -6.72 26.37
CA ARG A 27 -0.33 -6.14 25.01
C ARG A 27 1.11 -5.89 24.56
N LYS A 28 2.04 -5.71 25.50
CA LYS A 28 3.47 -5.50 25.22
C LYS A 28 4.18 -6.74 24.65
N GLU A 29 3.56 -7.93 24.77
CA GLU A 29 4.05 -9.17 24.19
C GLU A 29 3.74 -9.30 22.68
N THR A 30 2.83 -8.46 22.17
CA THR A 30 2.43 -8.48 20.76
C THR A 30 3.50 -7.79 19.91
N ASN A 31 4.05 -8.51 18.95
CA ASN A 31 4.95 -7.96 17.94
C ASN A 31 4.14 -7.50 16.72
N LEU A 32 4.25 -6.22 16.37
CA LEU A 32 3.59 -5.61 15.22
C LEU A 32 4.56 -5.30 14.06
N ALA A 33 5.83 -5.68 14.22
CA ALA A 33 6.85 -5.39 13.22
C ALA A 33 6.61 -6.17 11.93
N VAL A 34 6.83 -5.50 10.80
CA VAL A 34 6.74 -6.08 9.46
C VAL A 34 8.05 -5.86 8.73
N GLU A 35 8.65 -6.96 8.24
CA GLU A 35 9.81 -6.91 7.37
C GLU A 35 9.37 -6.66 5.93
N MET A 36 9.89 -5.59 5.33
CA MET A 36 9.56 -5.18 3.96
C MET A 36 10.60 -5.64 2.91
N GLY A 37 11.60 -6.42 3.31
CA GLY A 37 12.75 -6.73 2.47
C GLY A 37 13.81 -5.62 2.51
N ASN A 38 15.00 -5.88 1.90
CA ASN A 38 16.09 -4.90 1.78
C ASN A 38 16.53 -4.25 3.11
N ASN A 39 16.47 -5.01 4.21
CA ASN A 39 16.72 -4.55 5.59
C ASN A 39 15.76 -3.45 6.09
N MET A 40 14.62 -3.25 5.42
CA MET A 40 13.59 -2.34 5.88
C MET A 40 12.63 -3.04 6.84
N MET A 41 12.42 -2.41 7.99
CA MET A 41 11.51 -2.89 9.05
C MET A 41 10.57 -1.79 9.48
N LEU A 42 9.29 -2.05 9.43
CA LEU A 42 8.27 -1.20 10.08
C LEU A 42 7.99 -1.74 11.49
N ARG A 43 7.77 -0.85 12.45
CA ARG A 43 7.40 -1.24 13.82
C ARG A 43 5.91 -1.48 13.99
N MET A 44 5.09 -0.99 13.04
CA MET A 44 3.66 -1.25 12.97
C MET A 44 3.19 -1.40 11.52
N PRO A 45 2.15 -2.22 11.25
CA PRO A 45 1.70 -2.56 9.90
C PRO A 45 0.79 -1.47 9.29
N ILE A 46 1.16 -0.20 9.45
CA ILE A 46 0.34 0.94 9.00
C ILE A 46 1.07 1.72 7.92
N VAL A 47 0.36 1.93 6.80
CA VAL A 47 0.79 2.75 5.66
C VAL A 47 -0.20 3.89 5.48
N THR A 48 0.26 5.11 5.22
CA THR A 48 -0.65 6.21 4.89
C THR A 48 -1.07 6.18 3.43
N SER A 49 -2.34 6.49 3.15
CA SER A 49 -2.78 6.70 1.77
C SER A 49 -2.11 7.93 1.17
N PRO A 50 -1.65 7.88 -0.11
CA PRO A 50 -0.95 8.98 -0.77
C PRO A 50 -1.91 10.09 -1.21
N MET A 51 -2.49 10.78 -0.25
CA MET A 51 -3.49 11.84 -0.45
C MET A 51 -2.94 13.17 0.07
N ASP A 52 -3.15 14.25 -0.67
CA ASP A 52 -2.72 15.60 -0.31
C ASP A 52 -3.38 16.13 0.98
N THR A 53 -4.59 15.63 1.27
CA THR A 53 -5.32 15.94 2.52
C THR A 53 -4.89 15.08 3.72
N VAL A 54 -4.04 14.08 3.52
CA VAL A 54 -3.60 13.14 4.58
C VAL A 54 -2.13 13.30 4.90
N VAL A 55 -1.25 13.36 3.90
CA VAL A 55 0.20 13.29 4.13
C VAL A 55 0.91 14.54 3.66
N GLY A 56 1.17 15.45 4.59
CA GLY A 56 2.20 16.48 4.49
C GLY A 56 3.44 16.08 5.28
N VAL A 57 4.46 16.94 5.31
CA VAL A 57 5.74 16.68 6.01
C VAL A 57 5.53 16.37 7.50
N ASP A 58 4.67 17.13 8.21
CA ASP A 58 4.45 16.90 9.63
C ASP A 58 3.82 15.54 9.92
N MET A 59 2.83 15.13 9.13
CA MET A 59 2.21 13.81 9.25
C MET A 59 3.21 12.71 8.89
N ALA A 60 4.02 12.91 7.85
CA ALA A 60 5.04 11.94 7.45
C ALA A 60 6.07 11.71 8.57
N VAL A 61 6.54 12.77 9.22
CA VAL A 61 7.43 12.69 10.38
C VAL A 61 6.76 11.91 11.52
N ALA A 62 5.54 12.27 11.90
CA ALA A 62 4.82 11.64 13.01
C ALA A 62 4.60 10.14 12.76
N VAL A 63 4.16 9.75 11.57
CA VAL A 63 3.94 8.35 11.19
C VAL A 63 5.24 7.57 11.16
N ALA A 64 6.31 8.14 10.58
CA ALA A 64 7.62 7.51 10.52
C ALA A 64 8.22 7.29 11.91
N GLU A 65 8.15 8.28 12.80
CA GLU A 65 8.59 8.17 14.20
C GLU A 65 7.78 7.15 15.00
N ALA A 66 6.47 7.03 14.71
CA ALA A 66 5.63 5.98 15.27
C ALA A 66 5.99 4.58 14.76
N GLY A 67 6.67 4.48 13.62
CA GLY A 67 7.13 3.23 13.00
C GLY A 67 6.24 2.68 11.90
N GLY A 68 5.34 3.50 11.37
CA GLY A 68 4.57 3.24 10.16
C GLY A 68 5.29 3.73 8.90
N LEU A 69 4.66 3.57 7.75
CA LEU A 69 5.18 3.98 6.45
C LEU A 69 4.36 5.15 5.89
N PRO A 70 4.88 6.39 5.91
CA PRO A 70 4.27 7.49 5.20
C PRO A 70 4.56 7.39 3.69
N ILE A 71 3.52 7.64 2.87
CA ILE A 71 3.64 7.73 1.40
C ILE A 71 3.19 9.12 0.95
N PHE A 72 4.10 9.92 0.39
CA PHE A 72 3.76 11.23 -0.17
C PHE A 72 2.89 11.09 -1.42
N HIS A 73 1.93 12.01 -1.56
CA HIS A 73 1.10 12.12 -2.77
C HIS A 73 1.89 12.67 -3.97
N ARG A 74 1.33 12.52 -5.18
CA ARG A 74 1.92 12.97 -6.46
C ARG A 74 1.20 14.17 -7.10
N TYR A 75 0.31 14.83 -6.36
CA TYR A 75 -0.48 16.00 -6.82
C TYR A 75 0.30 17.30 -6.60
N ASN A 76 1.58 17.32 -7.01
CA ASN A 76 2.53 18.40 -6.88
C ASN A 76 3.61 18.25 -7.96
N THR A 77 4.51 19.23 -8.06
CA THR A 77 5.66 19.12 -8.96
C THR A 77 6.65 18.06 -8.48
N ILE A 78 7.57 17.66 -9.35
CA ILE A 78 8.66 16.73 -9.00
C ILE A 78 9.52 17.32 -7.88
N GLU A 79 9.83 18.60 -7.99
CA GLU A 79 10.66 19.36 -7.05
C GLU A 79 9.99 19.43 -5.67
N GLU A 80 8.71 19.81 -5.62
CA GLU A 80 7.97 19.89 -4.36
C GLU A 80 7.89 18.53 -3.65
N GLN A 81 7.64 17.44 -4.38
CA GLN A 81 7.59 16.11 -3.78
C GLN A 81 8.98 15.68 -3.26
N ALA A 82 10.03 15.96 -4.01
CA ALA A 82 11.40 15.66 -3.62
C ALA A 82 11.83 16.47 -2.38
N GLU A 83 11.41 17.74 -2.29
CA GLU A 83 11.65 18.60 -1.11
C GLU A 83 10.89 18.07 0.13
N MET A 84 9.64 17.63 -0.01
CA MET A 84 8.89 17.01 1.09
C MET A 84 9.61 15.77 1.63
N LEU A 85 10.12 14.91 0.75
CA LEU A 85 10.91 13.74 1.13
C LEU A 85 12.20 14.14 1.85
N ALA A 86 12.97 15.08 1.27
CA ALA A 86 14.23 15.57 1.81
C ALA A 86 14.05 16.16 3.22
N GLU A 87 13.04 17.02 3.39
CA GLU A 87 12.73 17.65 4.69
C GLU A 87 12.31 16.60 5.74
N THR A 88 11.50 15.61 5.34
CA THR A 88 11.11 14.53 6.26
C THR A 88 12.32 13.71 6.68
N LYS A 89 13.18 13.31 5.74
CA LYS A 89 14.41 12.58 6.05
C LYS A 89 15.36 13.38 6.95
N ARG A 90 15.45 14.70 6.74
CA ARG A 90 16.26 15.59 7.60
C ARG A 90 15.70 15.63 9.03
N ARG A 91 14.37 15.74 9.20
CA ARG A 91 13.72 15.83 10.52
C ARG A 91 13.77 14.51 11.29
N THR A 92 13.69 13.39 10.59
CA THR A 92 13.75 12.04 11.18
C THR A 92 15.16 11.45 11.23
N HIS A 93 16.19 12.25 10.88
CA HIS A 93 17.59 11.81 10.81
C HIS A 93 17.84 10.62 9.87
N GLY A 94 16.97 10.43 8.84
CA GLY A 94 17.12 9.41 7.81
C GLY A 94 16.89 7.96 8.24
N VAL A 95 16.45 7.73 9.47
CA VAL A 95 16.28 6.38 10.03
C VAL A 95 15.01 5.66 9.60
N PRO A 96 13.82 6.30 9.56
CA PRO A 96 12.59 5.62 9.18
C PRO A 96 12.46 5.38 7.66
N VAL A 97 11.66 4.38 7.30
CA VAL A 97 11.26 4.09 5.92
C VAL A 97 10.25 5.14 5.45
N ILE A 98 10.50 5.76 4.29
CA ILE A 98 9.64 6.80 3.73
C ILE A 98 9.39 6.51 2.25
N GLY A 99 8.14 6.61 1.81
CA GLY A 99 7.74 6.39 0.43
C GLY A 99 7.13 7.61 -0.24
N ALA A 100 7.04 7.52 -1.57
CA ALA A 100 6.38 8.53 -2.39
C ALA A 100 5.62 7.87 -3.55
N ALA A 101 4.41 8.39 -3.83
CA ALA A 101 3.60 7.93 -4.95
C ALA A 101 4.06 8.55 -6.26
N VAL A 102 3.98 7.74 -7.32
CA VAL A 102 4.21 8.18 -8.71
C VAL A 102 3.14 7.56 -9.62
N GLY A 103 2.94 8.12 -10.80
CA GLY A 103 2.11 7.52 -11.84
C GLY A 103 2.82 6.36 -12.55
N ILE A 104 2.21 5.90 -13.65
CA ILE A 104 2.79 4.89 -14.56
C ILE A 104 2.93 5.42 -16.00
N THR A 105 2.68 6.70 -16.19
CA THR A 105 2.78 7.41 -17.47
C THR A 105 3.38 8.80 -17.26
N GLY A 106 3.72 9.47 -18.37
CA GLY A 106 4.25 10.83 -18.31
C GLY A 106 5.62 10.87 -17.63
N ASP A 107 5.74 11.71 -16.62
CA ASP A 107 6.98 12.07 -15.92
C ASP A 107 7.41 11.07 -14.81
N TYR A 108 6.77 9.91 -14.71
CA TYR A 108 6.99 9.01 -13.57
C TYR A 108 8.46 8.61 -13.38
N PHE A 109 9.19 8.39 -14.48
CA PHE A 109 10.57 7.94 -14.40
C PHE A 109 11.51 9.06 -13.93
N GLU A 110 11.32 10.29 -14.41
CA GLU A 110 12.03 11.49 -13.96
C GLU A 110 11.73 11.77 -12.49
N ARG A 111 10.49 11.58 -12.07
CA ARG A 111 10.04 11.72 -10.67
C ARG A 111 10.74 10.70 -9.76
N VAL A 112 10.77 9.42 -10.15
CA VAL A 112 11.53 8.39 -9.40
C VAL A 112 13.01 8.76 -9.32
N LYS A 113 13.60 9.25 -10.42
CA LYS A 113 15.01 9.68 -10.45
C LYS A 113 15.27 10.84 -9.48
N ALA A 114 14.39 11.82 -9.41
CA ALA A 114 14.50 12.94 -8.47
C ALA A 114 14.35 12.48 -7.01
N LEU A 115 13.36 11.64 -6.73
CA LEU A 115 13.15 11.06 -5.40
C LEU A 115 14.34 10.20 -4.94
N ASN A 116 14.95 9.45 -5.86
CA ASN A 116 16.12 8.64 -5.54
C ASN A 116 17.38 9.45 -5.18
N GLN A 117 17.47 10.72 -5.61
CA GLN A 117 18.54 11.62 -5.15
C GLN A 117 18.49 11.86 -3.64
N TYR A 118 17.30 11.77 -3.05
CA TYR A 118 17.06 11.87 -1.62
C TYR A 118 16.80 10.50 -0.97
N GLN A 119 17.23 9.42 -1.65
CA GLN A 119 17.17 8.04 -1.11
C GLN A 119 15.74 7.65 -0.68
N VAL A 120 14.77 7.78 -1.58
CA VAL A 120 13.43 7.23 -1.35
C VAL A 120 13.52 5.73 -1.11
N ASP A 121 12.86 5.24 -0.06
CA ASP A 121 12.89 3.81 0.28
C ASP A 121 11.82 3.03 -0.50
N VAL A 122 10.63 3.62 -0.66
CA VAL A 122 9.48 3.00 -1.30
C VAL A 122 8.94 3.91 -2.41
N VAL A 123 8.84 3.40 -3.62
CA VAL A 123 8.10 4.03 -4.72
C VAL A 123 6.76 3.36 -4.86
N CYS A 124 5.68 4.12 -4.66
CA CYS A 124 4.31 3.64 -4.79
C CYS A 124 3.76 3.97 -6.19
N LEU A 125 3.66 2.97 -7.07
CA LEU A 125 3.00 3.09 -8.37
C LEU A 125 1.49 3.11 -8.14
N ASP A 126 0.89 4.31 -8.26
CA ASP A 126 -0.46 4.60 -7.79
C ASP A 126 -1.42 4.88 -8.95
N VAL A 127 -2.30 3.91 -9.24
CA VAL A 127 -3.36 4.02 -10.24
C VAL A 127 -4.64 3.30 -9.77
N ALA A 128 -5.79 3.71 -10.33
CA ALA A 128 -7.08 3.13 -9.98
C ALA A 128 -7.20 1.63 -10.32
N HIS A 129 -6.51 1.17 -11.37
CA HIS A 129 -6.46 -0.23 -11.81
C HIS A 129 -5.03 -0.59 -12.22
N GLY A 130 -4.36 -1.35 -11.35
CA GLY A 130 -2.95 -1.73 -11.52
C GLY A 130 -2.70 -2.92 -12.44
N HIS A 131 -3.67 -3.79 -12.66
CA HIS A 131 -3.53 -4.94 -13.54
C HIS A 131 -3.60 -4.51 -15.01
N HIS A 132 -2.52 -3.89 -15.49
CA HIS A 132 -2.45 -3.24 -16.81
C HIS A 132 -1.02 -3.26 -17.36
N THR A 133 -0.86 -3.37 -18.67
CA THR A 133 0.44 -3.41 -19.36
C THR A 133 1.37 -2.22 -19.02
N LEU A 134 0.82 -1.02 -18.81
CA LEU A 134 1.61 0.14 -18.42
C LEU A 134 2.20 -0.01 -17.00
N MET A 135 1.52 -0.71 -16.10
CA MET A 135 2.03 -1.05 -14.78
C MET A 135 3.21 -2.02 -14.89
N GLU A 136 3.06 -3.08 -15.71
CA GLU A 136 4.15 -4.02 -15.99
C GLU A 136 5.39 -3.29 -16.51
N GLN A 137 5.22 -2.41 -17.51
CA GLN A 137 6.31 -1.62 -18.07
C GLN A 137 6.97 -0.71 -17.03
N ALA A 138 6.17 -0.04 -16.19
CA ALA A 138 6.69 0.83 -15.14
C ALA A 138 7.47 0.05 -14.08
N ILE A 139 6.95 -1.07 -13.58
CA ILE A 139 7.64 -1.94 -12.61
C ILE A 139 8.99 -2.39 -13.20
N LYS A 140 8.98 -2.98 -14.41
CA LYS A 140 10.19 -3.48 -15.05
C LYS A 140 11.22 -2.39 -15.29
N SER A 141 10.80 -1.21 -15.79
CA SER A 141 11.74 -0.11 -16.04
C SER A 141 12.41 0.43 -14.79
N ILE A 142 11.70 0.45 -13.65
CA ILE A 142 12.25 0.87 -12.35
C ILE A 142 13.20 -0.23 -11.81
N LYS A 143 12.79 -1.49 -11.85
CA LYS A 143 13.65 -2.63 -11.43
C LYS A 143 14.92 -2.73 -12.28
N ASP A 144 14.83 -2.56 -13.58
CA ASP A 144 16.00 -2.57 -14.48
C ASP A 144 17.01 -1.46 -14.14
N LYS A 145 16.54 -0.31 -13.66
CA LYS A 145 17.39 0.84 -13.36
C LYS A 145 17.96 0.81 -11.96
N TRP A 146 17.15 0.47 -10.94
CA TRP A 146 17.53 0.59 -9.52
C TRP A 146 17.58 -0.74 -8.78
N GLY A 147 17.09 -1.83 -9.39
CA GLY A 147 17.13 -3.17 -8.79
C GLY A 147 16.44 -3.19 -7.42
N GLU A 148 17.12 -3.76 -6.45
CA GLU A 148 16.63 -3.87 -5.07
C GLU A 148 16.86 -2.60 -4.22
N GLN A 149 17.41 -1.52 -4.78
CA GLN A 149 17.62 -0.27 -4.03
C GLN A 149 16.30 0.43 -3.70
N ILE A 150 15.27 0.22 -4.50
CA ILE A 150 13.95 0.82 -4.32
C ILE A 150 12.92 -0.31 -4.15
N HIS A 151 12.20 -0.27 -3.05
CA HIS A 151 11.02 -1.13 -2.86
C HIS A 151 9.87 -0.63 -3.72
N ILE A 152 9.34 -1.46 -4.59
CA ILE A 152 8.20 -1.12 -5.45
C ILE A 152 6.90 -1.58 -4.80
N MET A 153 6.08 -0.61 -4.39
CA MET A 153 4.70 -0.81 -4.01
C MET A 153 3.83 -0.52 -5.23
N ALA A 154 3.04 -1.48 -5.70
CA ALA A 154 2.19 -1.30 -6.88
C ALA A 154 0.71 -1.49 -6.56
N GLY A 155 -0.18 -0.88 -7.32
CA GLY A 155 -1.61 -1.08 -7.14
C GLY A 155 -2.49 -0.03 -7.86
N ASN A 156 -3.83 -0.18 -7.78
CA ASN A 156 -4.52 -1.19 -6.96
C ASN A 156 -4.99 -2.38 -7.81
N VAL A 157 -5.08 -3.53 -7.18
CA VAL A 157 -5.70 -4.74 -7.74
C VAL A 157 -6.83 -5.23 -6.83
N ALA A 158 -7.73 -6.06 -7.38
CA ALA A 158 -8.85 -6.63 -6.62
C ALA A 158 -9.04 -8.14 -6.89
N THR A 159 -8.06 -8.79 -7.51
CA THR A 159 -8.11 -10.22 -7.85
C THR A 159 -6.79 -10.90 -7.54
N LEU A 160 -6.82 -12.20 -7.23
CA LEU A 160 -5.63 -13.01 -7.05
C LEU A 160 -4.74 -13.04 -8.31
N GLU A 161 -5.35 -13.11 -9.51
CA GLU A 161 -4.63 -13.05 -10.78
C GLU A 161 -3.83 -11.74 -10.90
N GLY A 162 -4.50 -10.59 -10.69
CA GLY A 162 -3.82 -9.29 -10.74
C GLY A 162 -2.71 -9.16 -9.71
N PHE A 163 -2.89 -9.70 -8.51
CA PHE A 163 -1.84 -9.72 -7.49
C PHE A 163 -0.63 -10.54 -7.94
N ASN A 164 -0.87 -11.76 -8.42
CA ASN A 164 0.19 -12.65 -8.86
C ASN A 164 0.98 -12.05 -10.03
N ASP A 165 0.29 -11.46 -11.01
CA ASP A 165 0.94 -10.82 -12.14
C ASP A 165 1.81 -9.62 -11.72
N LEU A 166 1.32 -8.74 -10.85
CA LEU A 166 2.14 -7.62 -10.35
C LEU A 166 3.37 -8.11 -9.57
N SER A 167 3.23 -9.17 -8.78
CA SER A 167 4.35 -9.81 -8.09
C SER A 167 5.35 -10.41 -9.07
N ASP A 168 4.86 -11.13 -10.08
CA ASP A 168 5.72 -11.76 -11.11
C ASP A 168 6.42 -10.71 -12.00
N TRP A 169 5.86 -9.50 -12.14
CA TRP A 169 6.53 -8.36 -12.81
C TRP A 169 7.60 -7.70 -11.94
N GLY A 170 7.65 -7.99 -10.63
CA GLY A 170 8.69 -7.54 -9.71
C GLY A 170 8.25 -6.52 -8.68
N ALA A 171 6.94 -6.38 -8.41
CA ALA A 171 6.48 -5.59 -7.27
C ALA A 171 6.82 -6.30 -5.95
N ASP A 172 7.31 -5.54 -4.96
CA ASP A 172 7.69 -6.04 -3.64
C ASP A 172 6.50 -6.04 -2.67
N SER A 173 5.56 -5.11 -2.87
CA SER A 173 4.29 -5.06 -2.15
C SER A 173 3.16 -4.60 -3.08
N ILE A 174 1.93 -5.03 -2.80
CA ILE A 174 0.80 -4.78 -3.71
C ILE A 174 -0.41 -4.30 -2.90
N ARG A 175 -0.94 -3.15 -3.33
CA ARG A 175 -2.16 -2.56 -2.76
C ARG A 175 -3.39 -3.27 -3.31
N CYS A 176 -4.16 -3.86 -2.41
CA CYS A 176 -5.32 -4.69 -2.69
C CYS A 176 -6.59 -4.00 -2.22
N GLY A 177 -7.46 -3.64 -3.16
CA GLY A 177 -8.73 -3.00 -2.92
C GLY A 177 -9.10 -2.00 -4.03
N ILE A 178 -10.22 -2.24 -4.70
CA ILE A 178 -10.81 -1.33 -5.71
C ILE A 178 -12.25 -1.05 -5.31
N GLY A 179 -12.58 0.23 -5.13
CA GLY A 179 -13.93 0.67 -4.80
C GLY A 179 -14.29 0.65 -3.31
N GLY A 180 -13.39 0.19 -2.42
CA GLY A 180 -13.63 0.09 -0.97
C GLY A 180 -13.49 1.40 -0.19
N GLY A 181 -12.78 2.40 -0.71
CA GLY A 181 -12.53 3.66 -0.03
C GLY A 181 -13.80 4.49 0.16
N SER A 182 -13.90 5.21 1.30
CA SER A 182 -15.04 6.06 1.64
C SER A 182 -15.24 7.21 0.65
N ILE A 183 -14.14 7.74 0.09
CA ILE A 183 -14.14 8.81 -0.92
C ILE A 183 -13.91 8.27 -2.33
N CYS A 184 -13.82 6.93 -2.51
CA CYS A 184 -13.56 6.31 -3.80
C CYS A 184 -14.77 6.44 -4.72
N SER A 185 -14.60 7.17 -5.82
CA SER A 185 -15.62 7.32 -6.87
C SER A 185 -15.61 6.19 -7.90
N THR A 186 -14.59 5.33 -7.91
CA THR A 186 -14.39 4.30 -8.97
C THR A 186 -15.62 3.43 -9.17
N ARG A 187 -16.17 2.84 -8.10
CA ARG A 187 -17.38 1.98 -8.21
C ARG A 187 -18.61 2.74 -8.71
N ILE A 188 -18.72 4.03 -8.38
CA ILE A 188 -19.85 4.88 -8.79
C ILE A 188 -19.71 5.27 -10.25
N GLN A 189 -18.51 5.65 -10.66
CA GLN A 189 -18.23 6.15 -12.01
C GLN A 189 -18.09 5.03 -13.04
N THR A 190 -17.50 3.90 -12.67
CA THR A 190 -17.14 2.82 -13.60
C THR A 190 -17.92 1.53 -13.40
N GLY A 191 -18.63 1.37 -12.27
CA GLY A 191 -19.30 0.12 -11.89
C GLY A 191 -18.34 -1.01 -11.46
N HIS A 192 -17.03 -0.75 -11.34
CA HIS A 192 -16.04 -1.75 -10.95
C HIS A 192 -15.67 -1.64 -9.48
N GLY A 193 -15.49 -2.80 -8.85
CA GLY A 193 -15.03 -2.90 -7.46
C GLY A 193 -15.26 -4.29 -6.89
N VAL A 194 -14.52 -4.58 -5.82
CA VAL A 194 -14.71 -5.77 -4.97
C VAL A 194 -14.59 -5.29 -3.53
N PRO A 195 -15.42 -5.78 -2.58
CA PRO A 195 -15.24 -5.49 -1.17
C PRO A 195 -13.82 -5.82 -0.72
N THR A 196 -13.16 -4.87 -0.04
CA THR A 196 -11.72 -5.02 0.28
C THR A 196 -11.45 -6.25 1.13
N PHE A 197 -12.30 -6.55 2.11
CA PHE A 197 -12.12 -7.75 2.95
C PHE A 197 -12.12 -9.03 2.11
N GLN A 198 -13.05 -9.18 1.16
CA GLN A 198 -13.07 -10.32 0.24
C GLN A 198 -11.83 -10.35 -0.65
N THR A 199 -11.39 -9.19 -1.15
CA THR A 199 -10.16 -9.10 -1.95
C THR A 199 -8.96 -9.65 -1.17
N ILE A 200 -8.81 -9.30 0.12
CA ILE A 200 -7.72 -9.80 0.96
C ILE A 200 -7.81 -11.31 1.16
N LEU A 201 -8.99 -11.85 1.45
CA LEU A 201 -9.19 -13.30 1.59
C LEU A 201 -8.79 -14.07 0.32
N ASP A 202 -9.14 -13.53 -0.85
CA ASP A 202 -8.84 -14.17 -2.13
C ASP A 202 -7.33 -14.08 -2.44
N VAL A 203 -6.72 -12.91 -2.22
CA VAL A 203 -5.29 -12.67 -2.48
C VAL A 203 -4.40 -13.42 -1.48
N ALA A 204 -4.83 -13.59 -0.24
CA ALA A 204 -4.08 -14.35 0.77
C ALA A 204 -3.85 -15.84 0.40
N GLN A 205 -4.50 -16.32 -0.65
CA GLN A 205 -4.27 -17.66 -1.22
C GLN A 205 -3.06 -17.71 -2.16
N THR A 206 -2.37 -16.59 -2.37
CA THR A 206 -1.18 -16.52 -3.22
C THR A 206 -0.02 -17.35 -2.67
N ASP A 207 0.81 -17.87 -3.57
CA ASP A 207 2.12 -18.47 -3.27
C ASP A 207 3.28 -17.49 -3.60
N ARG A 208 2.96 -16.24 -3.96
CA ARG A 208 3.93 -15.17 -4.25
C ARG A 208 4.45 -14.52 -2.99
N ARG A 209 5.62 -13.85 -3.11
CA ARG A 209 6.31 -13.24 -1.95
C ARG A 209 6.00 -11.77 -1.73
N ALA A 210 5.35 -11.09 -2.69
CA ALA A 210 4.97 -9.71 -2.52
C ALA A 210 4.07 -9.53 -1.28
N LEU A 211 4.29 -8.47 -0.50
CA LEU A 211 3.48 -8.17 0.66
C LEU A 211 2.08 -7.71 0.25
N ILE A 212 1.08 -8.16 0.99
CA ILE A 212 -0.32 -7.81 0.78
C ILE A 212 -0.66 -6.56 1.59
N ILE A 213 -1.10 -5.48 0.93
CA ILE A 213 -1.54 -4.25 1.58
C ILE A 213 -3.05 -4.12 1.42
N ALA A 214 -3.79 -4.20 2.52
CA ALA A 214 -5.23 -3.92 2.50
C ALA A 214 -5.46 -2.42 2.35
N ASP A 215 -6.13 -2.00 1.27
CA ASP A 215 -6.35 -0.60 0.95
C ASP A 215 -7.83 -0.29 0.70
N GLY A 216 -8.38 0.61 1.50
CA GLY A 216 -9.74 1.11 1.40
C GLY A 216 -10.77 0.41 2.29
N GLY A 217 -11.74 1.20 2.76
CA GLY A 217 -12.85 0.71 3.59
C GLY A 217 -12.53 0.53 5.07
N ILE A 218 -11.34 0.90 5.52
CA ILE A 218 -10.88 0.80 6.90
C ILE A 218 -11.29 2.05 7.66
N LYS A 219 -12.13 1.90 8.68
CA LYS A 219 -12.76 2.99 9.41
C LYS A 219 -12.37 3.04 10.89
N ASN A 220 -11.82 1.95 11.42
CA ASN A 220 -11.49 1.80 12.82
C ASN A 220 -10.43 0.72 13.05
N SER A 221 -9.91 0.61 14.28
CA SER A 221 -8.90 -0.38 14.62
C SER A 221 -9.37 -1.84 14.46
N GLY A 222 -10.66 -2.10 14.61
CA GLY A 222 -11.23 -3.43 14.36
C GLY A 222 -11.07 -3.88 12.90
N ASP A 223 -11.25 -2.95 11.94
CA ASP A 223 -11.06 -3.24 10.52
C ASP A 223 -9.59 -3.51 10.19
N ILE A 224 -8.65 -2.82 10.86
CA ILE A 224 -7.22 -3.12 10.76
C ILE A 224 -6.95 -4.57 11.19
N VAL A 225 -7.47 -4.98 12.34
CA VAL A 225 -7.27 -6.34 12.85
C VAL A 225 -7.92 -7.37 11.95
N LYS A 226 -9.13 -7.11 11.41
CA LYS A 226 -9.78 -7.98 10.43
C LYS A 226 -8.94 -8.15 9.15
N SER A 227 -8.33 -7.05 8.65
CA SER A 227 -7.45 -7.10 7.47
C SER A 227 -6.23 -7.99 7.71
N LEU A 228 -5.55 -7.81 8.83
CA LEU A 228 -4.38 -8.62 9.21
C LEU A 228 -4.76 -10.09 9.43
N ALA A 229 -5.90 -10.34 10.07
CA ALA A 229 -6.41 -11.71 10.28
C ALA A 229 -6.83 -12.40 8.96
N ALA A 230 -7.27 -11.62 7.96
CA ALA A 230 -7.59 -12.12 6.63
C ALA A 230 -6.36 -12.45 5.78
N GLY A 231 -5.16 -12.01 6.19
CA GLY A 231 -3.89 -12.31 5.53
C GLY A 231 -3.16 -11.09 4.95
N ALA A 232 -3.58 -9.87 5.25
CA ALA A 232 -2.80 -8.69 4.89
C ALA A 232 -1.55 -8.57 5.78
N ASP A 233 -0.42 -8.17 5.19
CA ASP A 233 0.82 -7.84 5.90
C ASP A 233 0.78 -6.40 6.43
N LEU A 234 0.19 -5.50 5.66
CA LEU A 234 0.10 -4.07 5.91
C LEU A 234 -1.31 -3.56 5.64
N VAL A 235 -1.64 -2.44 6.27
CA VAL A 235 -2.94 -1.79 6.12
C VAL A 235 -2.75 -0.33 5.74
N MET A 236 -3.32 0.10 4.62
CA MET A 236 -3.28 1.48 4.16
C MET A 236 -4.50 2.24 4.68
N VAL A 237 -4.23 3.38 5.32
CA VAL A 237 -5.26 4.21 5.98
C VAL A 237 -5.21 5.65 5.45
N GLY A 238 -6.38 6.21 5.15
CA GLY A 238 -6.54 7.59 4.74
C GLY A 238 -7.24 8.43 5.82
N SER A 239 -8.47 8.08 6.14
CA SER A 239 -9.25 8.73 7.20
C SER A 239 -9.60 7.71 8.27
N LEU A 240 -9.03 7.87 9.45
CA LEU A 240 -9.36 7.15 10.68
C LEU A 240 -9.85 8.15 11.72
#